data_ab1af03a451adcb970185c864a78c2a0
#
_entry.id   ab1af03a451adcb970185c864a78c2a0
#
_cell.length_a   1.000
_cell.length_b   1.000
_cell.length_c   1.000
_cell.angle_alpha   90.00
_cell.angle_beta   90.00
_cell.angle_gamma   90.00
#
_symmetry.space_group_name_H-M   'P 1'
#
loop_
_entity.id
_entity.type
_entity.pdbx_description
1 polymer ?
#
loop_
_entity_poly.entity_id
_entity_poly.type
_entity_poly.pdbx_seq_one_letter_code
_entity_poly.pdbx_strand_id
1 'polypeptide(L)'
;MRRSVFTVLMALASSAALAAITGTITTESGDVQKGAIRWSTRDKAYAVTVKGIEIQIKPAEVAEMEIDKPEGFDAAVAQVNKGQGAAAVPVLQKIVKDYAHLDWDKTAGRWLAEALISAGKAEEGLKACQSVISADPTAAFKGDLAPAYWEALLKVGRRDRLDAALQKAAKSGDPFSVGASLIKRGDIILIDGKDSNDAAKKALIDGYLRVVFMYRDPEIAPKLQPEALCKACKCFEKLGMSGRAESMRSQLKQQYADSPWAAK
;
A
#
# COMPACT_ATOMS: atom_id res chain seq x y z
N MET A 1 25.83 67.63 12.95
CA MET A 1 24.78 67.01 12.08
C MET A 1 25.25 65.63 11.65
N ARG A 2 24.81 64.55 12.34
CA ARG A 2 25.10 63.15 11.98
C ARG A 2 23.83 62.58 11.34
N ARG A 3 23.92 62.24 10.06
CA ARG A 3 22.83 61.55 9.33
C ARG A 3 22.98 60.05 9.54
N SER A 4 22.06 59.45 10.26
CA SER A 4 21.92 57.99 10.37
C SER A 4 21.25 57.48 9.11
N VAL A 5 21.95 56.61 8.38
CA VAL A 5 21.40 55.85 7.25
C VAL A 5 20.77 54.58 7.82
N PHE A 6 19.47 54.50 7.79
CA PHE A 6 18.74 53.24 8.09
C PHE A 6 18.76 52.36 6.84
N THR A 7 19.55 51.27 6.88
CA THR A 7 19.54 50.25 5.87
C THR A 7 18.41 49.28 6.22
N VAL A 8 17.32 49.32 5.46
CA VAL A 8 16.23 48.34 5.54
C VAL A 8 16.68 47.08 4.79
N LEU A 9 17.01 46.04 5.56
CA LEU A 9 17.27 44.72 5.01
C LEU A 9 15.92 44.04 4.68
N MET A 10 15.52 44.06 3.43
CA MET A 10 14.38 43.28 2.93
C MET A 10 14.81 41.79 2.83
N ALA A 11 14.43 40.99 3.83
CA ALA A 11 14.55 39.55 3.74
C ALA A 11 13.48 39.04 2.76
N LEU A 12 13.89 38.72 1.54
CA LEU A 12 13.11 37.92 0.58
C LEU A 12 12.99 36.49 1.15
N ALA A 13 11.91 36.22 1.86
CA ALA A 13 11.49 34.87 2.16
C ALA A 13 11.02 34.23 0.85
N SER A 14 11.90 33.49 0.18
CA SER A 14 11.52 32.54 -0.86
C SER A 14 10.69 31.42 -0.22
N SER A 15 9.38 31.61 -0.15
CA SER A 15 8.46 30.51 0.05
C SER A 15 8.53 29.66 -1.22
N ALA A 16 9.24 28.55 -1.18
CA ALA A 16 9.06 27.50 -2.18
C ALA A 16 7.57 27.16 -2.18
N ALA A 17 6.85 27.61 -3.20
CA ALA A 17 5.46 27.23 -3.39
C ALA A 17 5.47 25.70 -3.57
N LEU A 18 5.02 24.96 -2.55
CA LEU A 18 4.70 23.56 -2.73
C LEU A 18 3.73 23.49 -3.91
N ALA A 19 4.06 22.67 -4.91
CA ALA A 19 3.15 22.44 -6.01
C ALA A 19 1.80 22.01 -5.43
N ALA A 20 0.73 22.71 -5.79
CA ALA A 20 -0.58 22.40 -5.27
C ALA A 20 -1.01 21.00 -5.73
N ILE A 21 -1.45 20.18 -4.80
CA ILE A 21 -2.02 18.87 -5.12
C ILE A 21 -3.36 19.14 -5.81
N THR A 22 -3.54 18.62 -7.02
CA THR A 22 -4.74 18.81 -7.82
C THR A 22 -5.53 17.50 -7.93
N GLY A 23 -6.83 17.65 -8.20
CA GLY A 23 -7.72 16.51 -8.32
C GLY A 23 -9.19 16.93 -8.45
N THR A 24 -10.06 15.93 -8.32
CA THR A 24 -11.51 16.10 -8.42
C THR A 24 -12.17 15.41 -7.22
N ILE A 25 -13.13 16.08 -6.59
CA ILE A 25 -14.03 15.46 -5.60
C ILE A 25 -15.45 15.52 -6.14
N THR A 26 -16.10 14.36 -6.20
CA THR A 26 -17.52 14.22 -6.47
C THR A 26 -18.25 13.98 -5.15
N THR A 27 -19.24 14.79 -4.85
CA THR A 27 -20.03 14.68 -3.62
C THR A 27 -21.17 13.66 -3.77
N GLU A 28 -21.75 13.22 -2.65
CA GLU A 28 -22.94 12.38 -2.62
C GLU A 28 -24.17 13.04 -3.30
N SER A 29 -24.20 14.38 -3.41
CA SER A 29 -25.23 15.12 -4.18
C SER A 29 -24.96 15.12 -5.69
N GLY A 30 -23.80 14.64 -6.15
CA GLY A 30 -23.39 14.63 -7.55
C GLY A 30 -22.64 15.90 -7.98
N ASP A 31 -22.36 16.82 -7.07
CA ASP A 31 -21.58 18.03 -7.37
C ASP A 31 -20.11 17.66 -7.58
N VAL A 32 -19.50 18.17 -8.66
CA VAL A 32 -18.12 17.91 -9.02
C VAL A 32 -17.27 19.14 -8.78
N GLN A 33 -16.26 19.04 -7.93
CA GLN A 33 -15.32 20.10 -7.59
C GLN A 33 -13.92 19.74 -8.06
N LYS A 34 -13.36 20.47 -9.04
CA LYS A 34 -12.02 20.25 -9.58
C LYS A 34 -11.11 21.44 -9.26
N GLY A 35 -9.98 21.17 -8.61
CA GLY A 35 -9.06 22.23 -8.23
C GLY A 35 -7.88 21.76 -7.40
N ALA A 36 -7.23 22.68 -6.68
CA ALA A 36 -6.23 22.36 -5.70
C ALA A 36 -6.91 21.82 -4.44
N ILE A 37 -6.46 20.64 -3.98
CA ILE A 37 -7.08 19.93 -2.86
C ILE A 37 -6.05 19.78 -1.74
N ARG A 38 -6.50 20.02 -0.51
CA ARG A 38 -5.72 19.76 0.70
C ARG A 38 -6.62 19.27 1.82
N TRP A 39 -6.06 18.49 2.74
CA TRP A 39 -6.74 18.16 3.98
C TRP A 39 -6.59 19.29 5.01
N SER A 40 -7.70 19.75 5.58
CA SER A 40 -7.72 20.66 6.71
C SER A 40 -7.84 19.88 8.02
N THR A 41 -6.75 19.76 8.75
CA THR A 41 -6.74 19.10 10.06
C THR A 41 -7.61 19.81 11.08
N ARG A 42 -7.73 21.16 10.97
CA ARG A 42 -8.57 21.99 11.84
C ARG A 42 -10.04 21.70 11.64
N ASP A 43 -10.47 21.67 10.36
CA ASP A 43 -11.89 21.57 10.01
C ASP A 43 -12.32 20.12 9.79
N LYS A 44 -11.32 19.17 9.77
CA LYS A 44 -11.50 17.76 9.43
C LYS A 44 -12.28 17.59 8.11
N ALA A 45 -11.89 18.36 7.11
CA ALA A 45 -12.53 18.44 5.81
C ALA A 45 -11.50 18.60 4.69
N TYR A 46 -11.89 18.27 3.49
CA TYR A 46 -11.14 18.61 2.27
C TYR A 46 -11.40 20.06 1.91
N ALA A 47 -10.34 20.83 1.73
CA ALA A 47 -10.41 22.18 1.22
C ALA A 47 -10.06 22.16 -0.27
N VAL A 48 -11.04 22.42 -1.13
CA VAL A 48 -10.89 22.47 -2.59
C VAL A 48 -10.89 23.90 -3.06
N THR A 49 -9.80 24.34 -3.69
CA THR A 49 -9.71 25.68 -4.25
C THR A 49 -10.07 25.68 -5.72
N VAL A 50 -11.21 26.27 -6.06
CA VAL A 50 -11.73 26.39 -7.43
C VAL A 50 -11.75 27.88 -7.82
N LYS A 51 -10.98 28.28 -8.83
CA LYS A 51 -10.89 29.69 -9.29
C LYS A 51 -10.65 30.71 -8.15
N GLY A 52 -9.84 30.31 -7.16
CA GLY A 52 -9.50 31.17 -6.02
C GLY A 52 -10.52 31.17 -4.87
N ILE A 53 -11.60 30.41 -4.97
CA ILE A 53 -12.60 30.22 -3.91
C ILE A 53 -12.32 28.87 -3.24
N GLU A 54 -12.20 28.87 -1.92
CA GLU A 54 -12.04 27.65 -1.13
C GLU A 54 -13.40 27.10 -0.69
N ILE A 55 -13.66 25.85 -1.03
CA ILE A 55 -14.86 25.08 -0.69
C ILE A 55 -14.46 23.98 0.29
N GLN A 56 -15.15 23.86 1.42
CA GLN A 56 -14.94 22.81 2.41
C GLN A 56 -15.92 21.66 2.14
N ILE A 57 -15.39 20.42 2.03
CA ILE A 57 -16.18 19.21 1.80
C ILE A 57 -15.81 18.20 2.91
N LYS A 58 -16.79 17.76 3.68
CA LYS A 58 -16.57 16.76 4.73
C LYS A 58 -16.40 15.37 4.14
N PRO A 59 -15.63 14.46 4.78
CA PRO A 59 -15.46 13.09 4.29
C PRO A 59 -16.78 12.34 4.04
N ALA A 60 -17.79 12.59 4.87
CA ALA A 60 -19.11 11.98 4.72
C ALA A 60 -19.91 12.49 3.49
N GLU A 61 -19.47 13.57 2.89
CA GLU A 61 -20.11 14.17 1.70
C GLU A 61 -19.40 13.75 0.40
N VAL A 62 -18.28 12.99 0.50
CA VAL A 62 -17.48 12.55 -0.64
C VAL A 62 -17.98 11.21 -1.14
N ALA A 63 -18.51 11.17 -2.36
CA ALA A 63 -18.83 9.93 -3.07
C ALA A 63 -17.59 9.35 -3.76
N GLU A 64 -16.78 10.22 -4.39
CA GLU A 64 -15.57 9.82 -5.11
C GLU A 64 -14.51 10.91 -5.03
N MET A 65 -13.25 10.50 -4.97
CA MET A 65 -12.10 11.41 -4.98
C MET A 65 -11.02 10.88 -5.93
N GLU A 66 -10.68 11.69 -6.92
CA GLU A 66 -9.56 11.43 -7.84
C GLU A 66 -8.49 12.48 -7.61
N ILE A 67 -7.34 12.07 -7.12
CA ILE A 67 -6.18 12.95 -6.90
C ILE A 67 -5.13 12.65 -7.96
N ASP A 68 -4.56 13.69 -8.54
CA ASP A 68 -3.50 13.57 -9.53
C ASP A 68 -2.31 12.81 -8.93
N LYS A 69 -1.73 11.93 -9.78
CA LYS A 69 -0.61 11.08 -9.36
C LYS A 69 0.57 11.93 -8.87
N PRO A 70 1.16 11.60 -7.70
CA PRO A 70 2.33 12.30 -7.19
C PRO A 70 3.53 12.18 -8.13
N GLU A 71 4.25 13.30 -8.29
CA GLU A 71 5.49 13.32 -9.04
C GLU A 71 6.53 12.36 -8.42
N GLY A 72 7.24 11.62 -9.27
CA GLY A 72 8.28 10.68 -8.86
C GLY A 72 7.75 9.34 -8.30
N PHE A 73 6.42 9.16 -8.13
CA PHE A 73 5.85 7.92 -7.58
C PHE A 73 6.23 6.69 -8.41
N ASP A 74 6.01 6.71 -9.74
CA ASP A 74 6.30 5.57 -10.60
C ASP A 74 7.80 5.22 -10.61
N ALA A 75 8.67 6.22 -10.57
CA ALA A 75 10.12 6.02 -10.48
C ALA A 75 10.51 5.36 -9.16
N ALA A 76 9.90 5.79 -8.05
CA ALA A 76 10.14 5.20 -6.74
C ALA A 76 9.65 3.74 -6.68
N VAL A 77 8.47 3.44 -7.23
CA VAL A 77 7.95 2.06 -7.35
C VAL A 77 8.89 1.18 -8.17
N ALA A 78 9.38 1.70 -9.32
CA ALA A 78 10.34 0.98 -10.15
C ALA A 78 11.66 0.67 -9.41
N GLN A 79 12.13 1.58 -8.55
CA GLN A 79 13.30 1.35 -7.69
C GLN A 79 13.05 0.23 -6.67
N VAL A 80 11.89 0.24 -6.01
CA VAL A 80 11.51 -0.84 -5.07
C VAL A 80 11.47 -2.19 -5.76
N ASN A 81 10.84 -2.28 -6.94
CA ASN A 81 10.75 -3.52 -7.72
C ASN A 81 12.11 -4.05 -8.18
N LYS A 82 13.10 -3.16 -8.39
CA LYS A 82 14.49 -3.52 -8.72
C LYS A 82 15.34 -3.88 -7.49
N GLY A 83 14.77 -3.93 -6.29
CA GLY A 83 15.50 -4.16 -5.04
C GLY A 83 16.31 -2.95 -4.53
N GLN A 84 16.09 -1.78 -5.10
CA GLN A 84 16.75 -0.51 -4.75
C GLN A 84 15.88 0.33 -3.80
N GLY A 85 15.15 -0.31 -2.89
CA GLY A 85 14.16 0.33 -2.04
C GLY A 85 14.71 1.50 -1.22
N ALA A 86 15.96 1.44 -0.77
CA ALA A 86 16.57 2.53 0.00
C ALA A 86 16.56 3.89 -0.74
N ALA A 87 16.73 3.88 -2.08
CA ALA A 87 16.69 5.10 -2.89
C ALA A 87 15.27 5.67 -3.04
N ALA A 88 14.24 4.83 -2.96
CA ALA A 88 12.83 5.23 -3.06
C ALA A 88 12.27 5.84 -1.76
N VAL A 89 12.88 5.51 -0.60
CA VAL A 89 12.37 5.91 0.72
C VAL A 89 12.10 7.42 0.84
N PRO A 90 13.02 8.34 0.49
CA PRO A 90 12.76 9.78 0.66
C PRO A 90 11.57 10.29 -0.14
N VAL A 91 11.41 9.82 -1.38
CA VAL A 91 10.28 10.20 -2.27
C VAL A 91 8.98 9.68 -1.71
N LEU A 92 8.92 8.40 -1.32
CA LEU A 92 7.72 7.78 -0.77
C LEU A 92 7.32 8.40 0.58
N GLN A 93 8.29 8.73 1.45
CA GLN A 93 8.03 9.44 2.71
C GLN A 93 7.40 10.82 2.46
N LYS A 94 7.92 11.55 1.46
CA LYS A 94 7.36 12.85 1.09
C LYS A 94 5.91 12.70 0.61
N ILE A 95 5.63 11.72 -0.26
CA ILE A 95 4.27 11.48 -0.76
C ILE A 95 3.32 11.11 0.39
N VAL A 96 3.69 10.17 1.27
CA VAL A 96 2.87 9.81 2.44
C VAL A 96 2.51 11.01 3.29
N LYS A 97 3.46 11.93 3.47
CA LYS A 97 3.25 13.16 4.27
C LYS A 97 2.36 14.17 3.54
N ASP A 98 2.70 14.48 2.30
CA ASP A 98 2.05 15.59 1.56
C ASP A 98 0.63 15.22 1.11
N TYR A 99 0.38 13.93 0.82
CA TYR A 99 -0.91 13.40 0.38
C TYR A 99 -1.72 12.74 1.51
N ALA A 100 -1.41 13.05 2.77
CA ALA A 100 -2.15 12.52 3.91
C ALA A 100 -3.66 12.81 3.78
N HIS A 101 -4.50 11.78 3.95
CA HIS A 101 -5.95 11.79 3.72
C HIS A 101 -6.41 11.96 2.26
N LEU A 102 -5.50 11.92 1.29
CA LEU A 102 -5.80 12.08 -0.14
C LEU A 102 -5.63 10.78 -0.94
N ASP A 103 -5.79 9.63 -0.31
CA ASP A 103 -5.68 8.25 -0.81
C ASP A 103 -4.29 7.82 -1.31
N TRP A 104 -3.49 8.74 -1.87
CA TRP A 104 -2.11 8.43 -2.26
C TRP A 104 -1.20 8.12 -1.07
N ASP A 105 -1.53 8.56 0.13
CA ASP A 105 -0.84 8.19 1.37
C ASP A 105 -0.88 6.68 1.64
N LYS A 106 -2.01 6.01 1.35
CA LYS A 106 -2.16 4.56 1.50
C LYS A 106 -1.29 3.80 0.51
N THR A 107 -1.36 4.18 -0.76
CA THR A 107 -0.58 3.54 -1.83
C THR A 107 0.93 3.78 -1.65
N ALA A 108 1.34 5.02 -1.38
CA ALA A 108 2.75 5.33 -1.11
C ALA A 108 3.24 4.71 0.21
N GLY A 109 2.39 4.66 1.23
CA GLY A 109 2.67 4.02 2.51
C GLY A 109 2.96 2.52 2.37
N ARG A 110 2.23 1.83 1.51
CA ARG A 110 2.51 0.43 1.14
C ARG A 110 3.92 0.30 0.56
N TRP A 111 4.24 1.05 -0.48
CA TRP A 111 5.55 0.97 -1.15
C TRP A 111 6.70 1.40 -0.24
N LEU A 112 6.46 2.39 0.63
CA LEU A 112 7.42 2.81 1.66
C LEU A 112 7.70 1.67 2.64
N ALA A 113 6.66 1.01 3.11
CA ALA A 113 6.82 -0.13 4.02
C ALA A 113 7.57 -1.29 3.34
N GLU A 114 7.22 -1.64 2.10
CA GLU A 114 7.91 -2.67 1.32
C GLU A 114 9.40 -2.33 1.11
N ALA A 115 9.71 -1.06 0.79
CA ALA A 115 11.09 -0.57 0.64
C ALA A 115 11.89 -0.70 1.95
N LEU A 116 11.30 -0.31 3.07
CA LEU A 116 11.93 -0.38 4.37
C LEU A 116 12.11 -1.82 4.85
N ILE A 117 11.11 -2.67 4.66
CA ILE A 117 11.18 -4.10 5.02
C ILE A 117 12.27 -4.80 4.20
N SER A 118 12.35 -4.55 2.90
CA SER A 118 13.38 -5.15 2.05
C SER A 118 14.80 -4.69 2.40
N ALA A 119 14.93 -3.48 2.95
CA ALA A 119 16.18 -2.96 3.49
C ALA A 119 16.52 -3.46 4.92
N GLY A 120 15.75 -4.41 5.47
CA GLY A 120 15.93 -4.94 6.83
C GLY A 120 15.42 -4.02 7.95
N LYS A 121 14.70 -2.95 7.60
CA LYS A 121 14.18 -1.92 8.52
C LYS A 121 12.69 -2.13 8.83
N ALA A 122 12.32 -3.34 9.24
CA ALA A 122 10.92 -3.73 9.44
C ALA A 122 10.17 -2.88 10.48
N GLU A 123 10.85 -2.43 11.55
CA GLU A 123 10.25 -1.51 12.54
C GLU A 123 9.92 -0.13 11.94
N GLU A 124 10.80 0.40 11.06
CA GLU A 124 10.52 1.66 10.36
C GLU A 124 9.35 1.46 9.37
N GLY A 125 9.31 0.33 8.66
CA GLY A 125 8.19 -0.05 7.80
C GLY A 125 6.87 -0.14 8.57
N LEU A 126 6.89 -0.74 9.76
CA LEU A 126 5.72 -0.80 10.65
C LEU A 126 5.25 0.59 11.05
N LYS A 127 6.15 1.48 11.42
CA LYS A 127 5.83 2.88 11.75
C LYS A 127 5.23 3.64 10.57
N ALA A 128 5.76 3.42 9.36
CA ALA A 128 5.21 4.01 8.13
C ALA A 128 3.75 3.58 7.90
N CYS A 129 3.44 2.28 8.03
CA CYS A 129 2.05 1.81 7.96
C CYS A 129 1.18 2.42 9.07
N GLN A 130 1.68 2.47 10.30
CA GLN A 130 0.91 2.99 11.44
C GLN A 130 0.57 4.47 11.31
N SER A 131 1.40 5.28 10.67
CA SER A 131 1.11 6.69 10.41
C SER A 131 -0.13 6.85 9.51
N VAL A 132 -0.25 6.02 8.47
CA VAL A 132 -1.43 6.01 7.59
C VAL A 132 -2.65 5.42 8.31
N ILE A 133 -2.48 4.31 9.03
CA ILE A 133 -3.55 3.63 9.78
C ILE A 133 -4.13 4.55 10.89
N SER A 134 -3.34 5.46 11.44
CA SER A 134 -3.85 6.44 12.42
C SER A 134 -4.88 7.39 11.83
N ALA A 135 -4.79 7.67 10.53
CA ALA A 135 -5.75 8.49 9.80
C ALA A 135 -6.96 7.66 9.31
N ASP A 136 -6.71 6.42 8.89
CA ASP A 136 -7.74 5.47 8.45
C ASP A 136 -7.50 4.09 9.10
N PRO A 137 -8.13 3.79 10.24
CA PRO A 137 -7.96 2.51 10.93
C PRO A 137 -8.36 1.28 10.11
N THR A 138 -9.18 1.43 9.06
CA THR A 138 -9.57 0.32 8.20
C THR A 138 -8.42 -0.16 7.33
N ALA A 139 -7.46 0.71 6.99
CA ALA A 139 -6.26 0.38 6.22
C ALA A 139 -5.37 -0.70 6.89
N ALA A 140 -5.57 -0.98 8.18
CA ALA A 140 -4.89 -2.09 8.85
C ALA A 140 -5.33 -3.47 8.37
N PHE A 141 -6.52 -3.59 7.77
CA PHE A 141 -7.09 -4.88 7.37
C PHE A 141 -7.84 -4.84 6.04
N LYS A 142 -7.93 -3.69 5.36
CA LYS A 142 -8.61 -3.52 4.09
C LYS A 142 -7.78 -2.67 3.13
N GLY A 143 -7.78 -3.05 1.84
CA GLY A 143 -7.09 -2.33 0.78
C GLY A 143 -5.59 -2.62 0.69
N ASP A 144 -4.90 -1.84 -0.14
CA ASP A 144 -3.53 -2.12 -0.60
C ASP A 144 -2.45 -2.00 0.48
N LEU A 145 -2.66 -1.19 1.52
CA LEU A 145 -1.70 -1.04 2.62
C LEU A 145 -1.67 -2.28 3.53
N ALA A 146 -2.80 -2.96 3.71
CA ALA A 146 -2.95 -4.03 4.68
C ALA A 146 -1.91 -5.17 4.53
N PRO A 147 -1.61 -5.71 3.33
CA PRO A 147 -0.60 -6.75 3.18
C PRO A 147 0.80 -6.32 3.62
N ALA A 148 1.22 -5.07 3.34
CA ALA A 148 2.50 -4.53 3.77
C ALA A 148 2.57 -4.35 5.29
N TYR A 149 1.48 -3.90 5.89
CA TYR A 149 1.34 -3.82 7.35
C TYR A 149 1.46 -5.20 8.01
N TRP A 150 0.81 -6.23 7.46
CA TRP A 150 0.89 -7.59 7.98
C TRP A 150 2.30 -8.18 7.84
N GLU A 151 2.99 -7.89 6.73
CA GLU A 151 4.39 -8.30 6.56
C GLU A 151 5.28 -7.62 7.61
N ALA A 152 5.11 -6.31 7.83
CA ALA A 152 5.85 -5.60 8.87
C ALA A 152 5.60 -6.20 10.26
N LEU A 153 4.34 -6.47 10.63
CA LEU A 153 3.99 -7.10 11.90
C LEU A 153 4.64 -8.48 12.06
N LEU A 154 4.65 -9.29 10.99
CA LEU A 154 5.25 -10.60 10.98
C LEU A 154 6.77 -10.53 11.21
N LYS A 155 7.46 -9.64 10.48
CA LYS A 155 8.91 -9.44 10.60
C LYS A 155 9.34 -8.91 11.96
N VAL A 156 8.51 -8.09 12.59
CA VAL A 156 8.77 -7.51 13.93
C VAL A 156 8.31 -8.44 15.07
N GLY A 157 7.64 -9.54 14.75
CA GLY A 157 7.16 -10.52 15.73
C GLY A 157 5.90 -10.06 16.51
N ARG A 158 5.12 -9.10 15.99
CA ARG A 158 3.87 -8.63 16.61
C ARG A 158 2.69 -9.54 16.27
N ARG A 159 2.77 -10.80 16.68
CA ARG A 159 1.85 -11.87 16.27
C ARG A 159 0.39 -11.58 16.62
N ASP A 160 0.11 -11.17 17.85
CA ASP A 160 -1.26 -10.90 18.30
C ASP A 160 -1.96 -9.84 17.44
N ARG A 161 -1.23 -8.78 17.07
CA ARG A 161 -1.75 -7.73 16.20
C ARG A 161 -1.97 -8.23 14.77
N LEU A 162 -1.07 -9.07 14.26
CA LEU A 162 -1.20 -9.69 12.94
C LEU A 162 -2.44 -10.57 12.89
N ASP A 163 -2.64 -11.45 13.87
CA ASP A 163 -3.79 -12.36 13.91
C ASP A 163 -5.10 -11.59 14.01
N ALA A 164 -5.15 -10.52 14.82
CA ALA A 164 -6.31 -9.65 14.91
C ALA A 164 -6.63 -8.94 13.58
N ALA A 165 -5.60 -8.45 12.87
CA ALA A 165 -5.77 -7.80 11.57
C ALA A 165 -6.25 -8.80 10.50
N LEU A 166 -5.69 -10.02 10.45
CA LEU A 166 -6.11 -11.06 9.51
C LEU A 166 -7.54 -11.57 9.78
N GLN A 167 -7.96 -11.62 11.04
CA GLN A 167 -9.35 -11.95 11.38
C GLN A 167 -10.33 -10.88 10.87
N LYS A 168 -9.98 -9.59 11.02
CA LYS A 168 -10.78 -8.49 10.47
C LYS A 168 -10.80 -8.52 8.93
N ALA A 169 -9.66 -8.75 8.29
CA ALA A 169 -9.56 -8.87 6.84
C ALA A 169 -10.46 -9.98 6.30
N ALA A 170 -10.45 -11.16 6.93
CA ALA A 170 -11.29 -12.29 6.54
C ALA A 170 -12.80 -12.02 6.63
N LYS A 171 -13.21 -11.02 7.41
CA LYS A 171 -14.61 -10.60 7.62
C LYS A 171 -14.93 -9.26 6.96
N SER A 172 -14.00 -8.67 6.23
CA SER A 172 -14.15 -7.30 5.68
C SER A 172 -15.14 -7.20 4.53
N GLY A 173 -15.50 -8.32 3.89
CA GLY A 173 -16.29 -8.34 2.66
C GLY A 173 -15.53 -7.84 1.43
N ASP A 174 -14.28 -7.37 1.59
CA ASP A 174 -13.43 -6.94 0.49
C ASP A 174 -12.67 -8.14 -0.11
N PRO A 175 -12.95 -8.55 -1.36
CA PRO A 175 -12.39 -9.77 -1.94
C PRO A 175 -10.86 -9.75 -1.99
N PHE A 176 -10.25 -8.58 -2.28
CA PHE A 176 -8.79 -8.45 -2.28
C PHE A 176 -8.19 -8.75 -0.89
N SER A 177 -8.70 -8.09 0.14
CA SER A 177 -8.18 -8.25 1.51
C SER A 177 -8.40 -9.66 2.06
N VAL A 178 -9.55 -10.28 1.75
CA VAL A 178 -9.81 -11.69 2.11
C VAL A 178 -8.79 -12.61 1.44
N GLY A 179 -8.57 -12.46 0.12
CA GLY A 179 -7.61 -13.27 -0.62
C GLY A 179 -6.16 -13.07 -0.14
N ALA A 180 -5.74 -11.83 0.07
CA ALA A 180 -4.42 -11.49 0.62
C ALA A 180 -4.22 -12.09 2.03
N SER A 181 -5.28 -12.10 2.86
CA SER A 181 -5.23 -12.72 4.19
C SER A 181 -5.00 -14.24 4.13
N LEU A 182 -5.56 -14.91 3.12
CA LEU A 182 -5.32 -16.34 2.89
C LEU A 182 -3.85 -16.61 2.51
N ILE A 183 -3.26 -15.79 1.64
CA ILE A 183 -1.83 -15.89 1.31
C ILE A 183 -1.00 -15.73 2.59
N LYS A 184 -1.26 -14.68 3.37
CA LYS A 184 -0.53 -14.42 4.60
C LYS A 184 -0.67 -15.53 5.64
N ARG A 185 -1.85 -16.15 5.75
CA ARG A 185 -2.05 -17.37 6.59
C ARG A 185 -1.21 -18.54 6.12
N GLY A 186 -1.07 -18.73 4.81
CA GLY A 186 -0.16 -19.74 4.25
C GLY A 186 1.29 -19.50 4.68
N ASP A 187 1.76 -18.25 4.61
CA ASP A 187 3.11 -17.88 5.07
C ASP A 187 3.31 -18.20 6.57
N ILE A 188 2.32 -17.85 7.37
CA ILE A 188 2.32 -18.09 8.81
C ILE A 188 2.40 -19.60 9.11
N ILE A 189 1.60 -20.42 8.43
CA ILE A 189 1.61 -21.88 8.59
C ILE A 189 3.00 -22.45 8.28
N LEU A 190 3.67 -21.98 7.24
CA LEU A 190 5.03 -22.40 6.90
C LEU A 190 6.03 -22.02 8.00
N ILE A 191 5.99 -20.79 8.48
CA ILE A 191 6.89 -20.29 9.54
C ILE A 191 6.69 -21.09 10.83
N ASP A 192 5.46 -21.22 11.30
CA ASP A 192 5.13 -21.91 12.55
C ASP A 192 5.45 -23.42 12.47
N GLY A 193 5.24 -24.01 11.32
CA GLY A 193 5.57 -25.41 11.03
C GLY A 193 7.03 -25.64 10.68
N LYS A 194 7.91 -24.63 10.86
CA LYS A 194 9.35 -24.68 10.53
C LYS A 194 9.59 -25.21 9.12
N ASP A 195 8.75 -24.77 8.21
CA ASP A 195 8.79 -25.17 6.80
C ASP A 195 8.80 -26.70 6.58
N SER A 196 8.07 -27.46 7.39
CA SER A 196 7.94 -28.92 7.24
C SER A 196 7.04 -29.30 6.06
N ASN A 197 7.08 -30.57 5.64
CA ASN A 197 6.19 -31.08 4.60
C ASN A 197 4.71 -30.97 4.99
N ASP A 198 4.37 -31.17 6.25
CA ASP A 198 3.00 -31.05 6.74
C ASP A 198 2.55 -29.58 6.75
N ALA A 199 3.45 -28.65 7.12
CA ALA A 199 3.19 -27.24 6.99
C ALA A 199 2.98 -26.83 5.52
N ALA A 200 3.78 -27.36 4.59
CA ALA A 200 3.63 -27.10 3.16
C ALA A 200 2.27 -27.59 2.64
N LYS A 201 1.83 -28.80 3.00
CA LYS A 201 0.49 -29.32 2.66
C LYS A 201 -0.62 -28.40 3.20
N LYS A 202 -0.51 -28.03 4.48
CA LYS A 202 -1.50 -27.17 5.14
C LYS A 202 -1.53 -25.77 4.53
N ALA A 203 -0.38 -25.14 4.24
CA ALA A 203 -0.29 -23.85 3.60
C ALA A 203 -0.90 -23.85 2.19
N LEU A 204 -0.73 -24.93 1.42
CA LEU A 204 -1.40 -25.14 0.14
C LEU A 204 -2.92 -25.14 0.30
N ILE A 205 -3.47 -25.96 1.20
CA ILE A 205 -4.91 -26.21 1.33
C ILE A 205 -5.62 -24.99 1.96
N ASP A 206 -5.08 -24.47 3.06
CA ASP A 206 -5.72 -23.44 3.87
C ASP A 206 -5.40 -22.01 3.38
N GLY A 207 -4.41 -21.88 2.47
CA GLY A 207 -3.93 -20.59 1.97
C GLY A 207 -3.91 -20.52 0.45
N TYR A 208 -2.78 -20.88 -0.17
CA TYR A 208 -2.44 -20.51 -1.54
C TYR A 208 -3.40 -21.04 -2.61
N LEU A 209 -3.78 -22.33 -2.55
CA LEU A 209 -4.67 -22.92 -3.56
C LEU A 209 -6.08 -22.33 -3.50
N ARG A 210 -6.54 -21.90 -2.31
CA ARG A 210 -7.83 -21.21 -2.21
C ARG A 210 -7.81 -19.93 -3.02
N VAL A 211 -6.70 -19.18 -2.99
CA VAL A 211 -6.56 -17.97 -3.81
C VAL A 211 -6.50 -18.31 -5.28
N VAL A 212 -5.69 -19.30 -5.69
CA VAL A 212 -5.56 -19.72 -7.10
C VAL A 212 -6.90 -20.15 -7.70
N PHE A 213 -7.76 -20.84 -6.93
CA PHE A 213 -9.02 -21.38 -7.46
C PHE A 213 -10.21 -20.48 -7.28
N MET A 214 -10.27 -19.64 -6.24
CA MET A 214 -11.45 -18.86 -5.88
C MET A 214 -11.39 -17.40 -6.35
N TYR A 215 -10.19 -16.81 -6.52
CA TYR A 215 -10.03 -15.38 -6.84
C TYR A 215 -9.63 -15.21 -8.30
N ARG A 216 -10.62 -15.39 -9.22
CA ARG A 216 -10.42 -15.34 -10.68
C ARG A 216 -10.99 -14.08 -11.33
N ASP A 217 -11.55 -13.17 -10.54
CA ASP A 217 -12.04 -11.90 -11.01
C ASP A 217 -10.93 -11.12 -11.72
N PRO A 218 -11.14 -10.57 -12.92
CA PRO A 218 -10.12 -9.88 -13.70
C PRO A 218 -9.47 -8.67 -13.02
N GLU A 219 -10.17 -8.01 -12.09
CA GLU A 219 -9.65 -6.86 -11.35
C GLU A 219 -8.81 -7.27 -10.14
N ILE A 220 -9.06 -8.45 -9.59
CA ILE A 220 -8.47 -8.94 -8.34
C ILE A 220 -7.39 -9.99 -8.61
N ALA A 221 -7.61 -10.87 -9.58
CA ALA A 221 -6.68 -11.95 -9.90
C ALA A 221 -5.25 -11.47 -10.17
N PRO A 222 -4.99 -10.40 -10.96
CA PRO A 222 -3.63 -9.93 -11.19
C PRO A 222 -2.90 -9.45 -9.94
N LYS A 223 -3.63 -9.07 -8.89
CA LYS A 223 -3.08 -8.60 -7.62
C LYS A 223 -2.75 -9.73 -6.64
N LEU A 224 -3.41 -10.88 -6.75
CA LEU A 224 -3.31 -11.98 -5.78
C LEU A 224 -2.69 -13.25 -6.36
N GLN A 225 -3.13 -13.66 -7.54
CA GLN A 225 -2.75 -14.96 -8.10
C GLN A 225 -1.26 -15.12 -8.37
N PRO A 226 -0.50 -14.12 -8.86
CA PRO A 226 0.92 -14.28 -9.10
C PRO A 226 1.70 -14.72 -7.85
N GLU A 227 1.40 -14.09 -6.72
CA GLU A 227 2.02 -14.46 -5.44
C GLU A 227 1.59 -15.87 -4.99
N ALA A 228 0.29 -16.14 -5.04
CA ALA A 228 -0.26 -17.43 -4.63
C ALA A 228 0.27 -18.59 -5.49
N LEU A 229 0.36 -18.42 -6.81
CA LEU A 229 0.93 -19.40 -7.74
C LEU A 229 2.41 -19.67 -7.45
N CYS A 230 3.21 -18.61 -7.27
CA CYS A 230 4.62 -18.74 -6.93
C CYS A 230 4.82 -19.51 -5.62
N LYS A 231 4.07 -19.17 -4.58
CA LYS A 231 4.15 -19.83 -3.27
C LYS A 231 3.62 -21.27 -3.30
N ALA A 232 2.55 -21.54 -4.05
CA ALA A 232 2.04 -22.88 -4.26
C ALA A 232 3.06 -23.76 -5.03
N CYS A 233 3.72 -23.19 -6.05
CA CYS A 233 4.79 -23.88 -6.79
C CYS A 233 5.89 -24.34 -5.83
N LYS A 234 6.42 -23.46 -4.98
CA LYS A 234 7.46 -23.78 -3.99
C LYS A 234 7.03 -24.87 -2.99
N CYS A 235 5.78 -24.83 -2.55
CA CYS A 235 5.25 -25.88 -1.68
C CYS A 235 5.16 -27.23 -2.40
N PHE A 236 4.72 -27.26 -3.67
CA PHE A 236 4.69 -28.50 -4.45
C PHE A 236 6.08 -29.06 -4.74
N GLU A 237 7.07 -28.21 -5.04
CA GLU A 237 8.47 -28.61 -5.18
C GLU A 237 8.98 -29.30 -3.92
N LYS A 238 8.75 -28.67 -2.76
CA LYS A 238 9.11 -29.21 -1.46
C LYS A 238 8.49 -30.57 -1.18
N LEU A 239 7.27 -30.81 -1.64
CA LEU A 239 6.55 -32.08 -1.50
C LEU A 239 6.92 -33.11 -2.55
N GLY A 240 7.87 -32.83 -3.45
CA GLY A 240 8.24 -33.74 -4.55
C GLY A 240 7.17 -33.85 -5.65
N MET A 241 6.18 -32.96 -5.68
CA MET A 241 5.09 -33.00 -6.65
C MET A 241 5.42 -32.15 -7.90
N SER A 242 6.46 -32.55 -8.64
CA SER A 242 7.05 -31.80 -9.76
C SER A 242 6.04 -31.42 -10.84
N GLY A 243 5.14 -32.32 -11.23
CA GLY A 243 4.11 -32.01 -12.25
C GLY A 243 3.14 -30.91 -11.81
N ARG A 244 2.75 -30.87 -10.53
CA ARG A 244 1.91 -29.80 -9.99
C ARG A 244 2.67 -28.48 -9.87
N ALA A 245 3.93 -28.55 -9.44
CA ALA A 245 4.80 -27.37 -9.38
C ALA A 245 4.95 -26.74 -10.77
N GLU A 246 5.22 -27.55 -11.81
CA GLU A 246 5.34 -27.08 -13.19
C GLU A 246 4.04 -26.48 -13.72
N SER A 247 2.89 -27.05 -13.38
CA SER A 247 1.58 -26.48 -13.74
C SER A 247 1.40 -25.07 -13.15
N MET A 248 1.76 -24.86 -11.86
CA MET A 248 1.69 -23.54 -11.23
C MET A 248 2.66 -22.55 -11.87
N ARG A 249 3.88 -22.99 -12.17
CA ARG A 249 4.90 -22.16 -12.83
C ARG A 249 4.49 -21.76 -14.24
N SER A 250 3.97 -22.70 -15.02
CA SER A 250 3.50 -22.43 -16.38
C SER A 250 2.32 -21.46 -16.38
N GLN A 251 1.36 -21.62 -15.48
CA GLN A 251 0.26 -20.70 -15.34
C GLN A 251 0.74 -19.27 -14.97
N LEU A 252 1.68 -19.17 -14.02
CA LEU A 252 2.27 -17.90 -13.61
C LEU A 252 2.94 -17.19 -14.80
N LYS A 253 3.77 -17.91 -15.58
CA LYS A 253 4.47 -17.34 -16.74
C LYS A 253 3.56 -17.00 -17.89
N GLN A 254 2.51 -17.77 -18.13
CA GLN A 254 1.59 -17.53 -19.25
C GLN A 254 0.60 -16.39 -18.97
N GLN A 255 0.07 -16.33 -17.77
CA GLN A 255 -0.97 -15.37 -17.43
C GLN A 255 -0.46 -14.08 -16.78
N TYR A 256 0.73 -14.13 -16.16
CA TYR A 256 1.27 -13.03 -15.33
C TYR A 256 2.76 -12.82 -15.57
N ALA A 257 3.20 -12.85 -16.84
CA ALA A 257 4.63 -12.72 -17.23
C ALA A 257 5.29 -11.46 -16.68
N ASP A 258 4.54 -10.34 -16.63
CA ASP A 258 5.05 -9.04 -16.18
C ASP A 258 5.05 -8.90 -14.64
N SER A 259 4.53 -9.89 -13.93
CA SER A 259 4.54 -9.85 -12.47
C SER A 259 5.94 -10.07 -11.90
N PRO A 260 6.35 -9.30 -10.86
CA PRO A 260 7.60 -9.56 -10.14
C PRO A 260 7.73 -11.00 -9.58
N TRP A 261 6.61 -11.71 -9.43
CA TRP A 261 6.58 -13.09 -8.98
C TRP A 261 6.96 -14.10 -10.06
N ALA A 262 6.81 -13.75 -11.33
CA ALA A 262 7.17 -14.62 -12.45
C ALA A 262 8.70 -14.83 -12.58
N ALA A 263 9.50 -13.91 -12.01
CA ALA A 263 10.96 -13.97 -11.99
C ALA A 263 11.53 -14.67 -10.74
N LYS A 264 10.68 -15.07 -9.78
CA LYS A 264 11.07 -15.71 -8.51
C LYS A 264 10.89 -17.22 -8.54
#